data_200d9589591615701e734e319950dae3
#
_entry.id   200d9589591615701e734e319950dae3
#
_cell.length_a   1.000
_cell.length_b   1.000
_cell.length_c   1.000
_cell.angle_alpha   90.00
_cell.angle_beta   90.00
_cell.angle_gamma   90.00
#
_symmetry.space_group_name_H-M   'P 1'
#
loop_
_entity.id
_entity.type
_entity.pdbx_description
1 polymer ?
#
loop_
_entity_poly.entity_id
_entity_poly.type
_entity_poly.pdbx_seq_one_letter_code
_entity_poly.pdbx_strand_id
1 'polypeptide(L)'
;MVLPDSMIKKLKNNIEPFREENLQPASLDIALGGKFLIERRRNRVIDAVEGEMEYLPVEVENYPLQPNEFVLGVTEEFIHVPDNLTVMLAGKSTLARMGLQIHITAGWVDPGYRGKLTLEIVNNSSNILQLHPGMLIGQLVFLEMKKKPDQVYSGKYQDSMSVIGARKEKKAFKKTDIEMTINENAAANDGGFDRDVGSDCNSGACPVR
;
A
#
# COMPACT_ATOMS: atom_id res chain seq x y z
N MET A 1 8.48 -14.42 16.31
CA MET A 1 7.49 -15.53 16.42
C MET A 1 6.12 -14.93 16.10
N VAL A 2 5.24 -15.66 15.38
CA VAL A 2 3.86 -15.19 15.16
C VAL A 2 3.05 -15.36 16.44
N LEU A 3 2.25 -14.37 16.82
CA LEU A 3 1.42 -14.45 18.02
C LEU A 3 0.13 -15.24 17.76
N PRO A 4 -0.24 -16.19 18.64
CA PRO A 4 -1.54 -16.83 18.62
C PRO A 4 -2.63 -15.88 19.17
N ASP A 5 -3.89 -16.23 18.93
CA ASP A 5 -5.09 -15.50 19.39
C ASP A 5 -5.05 -15.09 20.86
N SER A 6 -4.67 -16.02 21.75
CA SER A 6 -4.57 -15.79 23.20
C SER A 6 -3.56 -14.70 23.59
N MET A 7 -2.52 -14.49 22.78
CA MET A 7 -1.56 -13.39 22.94
C MET A 7 -2.06 -12.09 22.27
N ILE A 8 -2.69 -12.21 21.10
CA ILE A 8 -3.30 -11.04 20.41
C ILE A 8 -4.40 -10.44 21.28
N LYS A 9 -5.21 -11.26 21.96
CA LYS A 9 -6.24 -10.77 22.90
C LYS A 9 -5.69 -9.88 24.01
N LYS A 10 -4.42 -10.06 24.43
CA LYS A 10 -3.77 -9.20 25.44
C LYS A 10 -3.48 -7.79 24.89
N LEU A 11 -3.49 -7.61 23.56
CA LEU A 11 -3.27 -6.32 22.90
C LEU A 11 -4.56 -5.48 22.78
N LYS A 12 -5.67 -5.84 23.45
CA LYS A 12 -6.94 -5.13 23.37
C LYS A 12 -6.87 -3.63 23.65
N ASN A 13 -5.95 -3.20 24.52
CA ASN A 13 -5.73 -1.79 24.81
C ASN A 13 -4.85 -1.06 23.79
N ASN A 14 -4.33 -1.78 22.83
CA ASN A 14 -3.49 -1.28 21.76
C ASN A 14 -4.25 -1.12 20.42
N ILE A 15 -5.51 -1.56 20.36
CA ILE A 15 -6.33 -1.58 19.15
C ILE A 15 -7.71 -1.08 19.51
N GLU A 16 -8.19 -0.04 18.83
CA GLU A 16 -9.51 0.56 19.11
C GLU A 16 -10.28 0.82 17.80
N PRO A 17 -11.50 0.26 17.63
CA PRO A 17 -12.14 -0.71 18.52
C PRO A 17 -11.48 -2.10 18.44
N PHE A 18 -11.35 -2.78 19.58
CA PHE A 18 -10.96 -4.19 19.59
C PHE A 18 -12.22 -5.05 19.63
N ARG A 19 -12.41 -5.89 18.61
CA ARG A 19 -13.54 -6.81 18.50
C ARG A 19 -13.04 -8.25 18.66
N GLU A 20 -13.47 -8.90 19.72
CA GLU A 20 -13.01 -10.26 20.06
C GLU A 20 -13.48 -11.29 19.02
N GLU A 21 -14.64 -11.05 18.40
CA GLU A 21 -15.19 -11.87 17.31
C GLU A 21 -14.34 -11.84 16.03
N ASN A 22 -13.46 -10.85 15.88
CA ASN A 22 -12.53 -10.74 14.75
C ASN A 22 -11.21 -11.49 14.96
N LEU A 23 -11.00 -12.09 16.15
CA LEU A 23 -9.80 -12.89 16.40
C LEU A 23 -9.80 -14.16 15.55
N GLN A 24 -8.65 -14.41 14.92
CA GLN A 24 -8.34 -15.61 14.18
C GLN A 24 -7.18 -16.34 14.89
N PRO A 25 -6.90 -17.62 14.62
CA PRO A 25 -5.87 -18.38 15.33
C PRO A 25 -4.49 -17.73 15.41
N ALA A 26 -4.12 -16.89 14.43
CA ALA A 26 -2.81 -16.23 14.35
C ALA A 26 -2.89 -14.79 13.78
N SER A 27 -4.06 -14.18 13.78
CA SER A 27 -4.27 -12.83 13.26
C SER A 27 -5.50 -12.18 13.88
N LEU A 28 -5.67 -10.88 13.65
CA LEU A 28 -6.88 -10.11 13.94
C LEU A 28 -7.42 -9.55 12.63
N ASP A 29 -8.66 -9.89 12.30
CA ASP A 29 -9.37 -9.28 11.18
C ASP A 29 -9.67 -7.80 11.47
N ILE A 30 -9.50 -6.95 10.45
CA ILE A 30 -9.74 -5.50 10.55
C ILE A 30 -10.80 -5.05 9.56
N ALA A 31 -11.50 -3.97 9.93
CA ALA A 31 -12.60 -3.41 9.18
C ALA A 31 -12.18 -2.19 8.33
N LEU A 32 -12.87 -2.00 7.22
CA LEU A 32 -12.74 -0.83 6.36
C LEU A 32 -13.49 0.36 6.96
N GLY A 33 -12.83 1.51 7.08
CA GLY A 33 -13.46 2.78 7.41
C GLY A 33 -14.18 3.42 6.21
N GLY A 34 -15.02 4.44 6.48
CA GLY A 34 -15.84 5.11 5.46
C GLY A 34 -15.14 6.23 4.68
N LYS A 35 -13.86 6.50 4.94
CA LYS A 35 -13.12 7.61 4.32
C LYS A 35 -12.14 7.11 3.28
N PHE A 36 -12.18 7.75 2.11
CA PHE A 36 -11.34 7.41 0.97
C PHE A 36 -10.66 8.65 0.40
N LEU A 37 -9.52 8.44 -0.28
CA LEU A 37 -8.87 9.43 -1.12
C LEU A 37 -8.80 8.87 -2.54
N ILE A 38 -9.49 9.51 -3.47
CA ILE A 38 -9.48 9.18 -4.89
C ILE A 38 -8.41 10.01 -5.58
N GLU A 39 -7.53 9.38 -6.34
CA GLU A 39 -6.53 10.09 -7.12
C GLU A 39 -7.20 10.99 -8.17
N ARG A 40 -6.84 12.27 -8.20
CA ARG A 40 -7.18 13.16 -9.31
C ARG A 40 -6.27 12.84 -10.49
N ARG A 41 -6.77 12.02 -11.41
CA ARG A 41 -6.06 11.67 -12.64
C ARG A 41 -5.84 12.93 -13.48
N ARG A 42 -4.59 13.38 -13.54
CA ARG A 42 -4.11 14.38 -14.48
C ARG A 42 -3.00 13.73 -15.27
N ASN A 43 -3.14 13.63 -16.58
CA ASN A 43 -2.15 12.98 -17.46
C ASN A 43 -0.81 13.77 -17.43
N ARG A 44 -0.08 13.67 -16.33
CA ARG A 44 1.21 14.36 -16.09
C ARG A 44 2.24 13.39 -15.52
N VAL A 45 3.50 13.69 -15.76
CA VAL A 45 4.61 12.99 -15.10
C VAL A 45 4.71 13.49 -13.66
N ILE A 46 4.78 12.57 -12.72
CA ILE A 46 4.97 12.85 -11.30
C ILE A 46 6.32 12.27 -10.88
N ASP A 47 7.18 13.11 -10.32
CA ASP A 47 8.43 12.67 -9.72
C ASP A 47 8.13 11.88 -8.44
N ALA A 48 8.63 10.65 -8.33
CA ALA A 48 8.33 9.76 -7.22
C ALA A 48 8.94 10.23 -5.87
N VAL A 49 9.92 11.12 -5.90
CA VAL A 49 10.58 11.65 -4.70
C VAL A 49 10.01 13.01 -4.30
N GLU A 50 9.85 13.92 -5.26
CA GLU A 50 9.44 15.30 -5.03
C GLU A 50 7.99 15.59 -5.42
N GLY A 51 7.39 14.70 -6.21
CA GLY A 51 6.04 14.86 -6.71
C GLY A 51 4.99 14.84 -5.60
N GLU A 52 3.91 15.57 -5.84
CA GLU A 52 2.73 15.57 -4.98
C GLU A 52 1.56 14.94 -5.74
N MET A 53 0.96 13.94 -5.13
CA MET A 53 -0.27 13.36 -5.59
C MET A 53 -1.44 14.24 -5.14
N GLU A 54 -2.37 14.51 -6.05
CA GLU A 54 -3.60 15.22 -5.71
C GLU A 54 -4.72 14.22 -5.49
N TYR A 55 -5.40 14.37 -4.37
CA TYR A 55 -6.50 13.48 -3.99
C TYR A 55 -7.80 14.27 -3.79
N LEU A 56 -8.90 13.62 -4.11
CA LEU A 56 -10.26 14.04 -3.75
C LEU A 56 -10.68 13.22 -2.52
N PRO A 57 -10.88 13.86 -1.35
CA PRO A 57 -11.41 13.16 -0.19
C PRO A 57 -12.91 12.88 -0.39
N VAL A 58 -13.30 11.65 -0.06
CA VAL A 58 -14.69 11.18 -0.16
C VAL A 58 -15.04 10.41 1.11
N GLU A 59 -16.24 10.63 1.64
CA GLU A 59 -16.81 9.87 2.73
C GLU A 59 -18.17 9.33 2.28
N VAL A 60 -18.32 8.01 2.27
CA VAL A 60 -19.50 7.35 1.68
C VAL A 60 -19.89 6.11 2.48
N GLU A 61 -21.18 5.76 2.40
CA GLU A 61 -21.70 4.50 2.96
C GLU A 61 -21.34 3.27 2.10
N ASN A 62 -21.11 3.47 0.81
CA ASN A 62 -20.77 2.43 -0.13
C ASN A 62 -19.83 2.99 -1.21
N TYR A 63 -18.79 2.26 -1.58
CA TYR A 63 -17.84 2.66 -2.62
C TYR A 63 -17.80 1.64 -3.76
N PRO A 64 -18.27 1.99 -4.97
CA PRO A 64 -18.23 1.11 -6.14
C PRO A 64 -16.85 1.20 -6.82
N LEU A 65 -15.91 0.36 -6.40
CA LEU A 65 -14.56 0.29 -6.92
C LEU A 65 -14.55 -0.29 -8.33
N GLN A 66 -14.21 0.54 -9.31
CA GLN A 66 -14.20 0.15 -10.73
C GLN A 66 -13.07 -0.84 -11.06
N PRO A 67 -13.15 -1.60 -12.14
CA PRO A 67 -12.02 -2.40 -12.64
C PRO A 67 -10.77 -1.54 -12.85
N ASN A 68 -9.62 -2.02 -12.35
CA ASN A 68 -8.33 -1.35 -12.41
C ASN A 68 -8.28 0.03 -11.70
N GLU A 69 -9.25 0.32 -10.85
CA GLU A 69 -9.23 1.52 -10.03
C GLU A 69 -8.32 1.32 -8.81
N PHE A 70 -7.53 2.37 -8.53
CA PHE A 70 -6.74 2.54 -7.30
C PHE A 70 -7.37 3.62 -6.44
N VAL A 71 -7.57 3.32 -5.15
CA VAL A 71 -8.08 4.26 -4.16
C VAL A 71 -7.39 4.03 -2.82
N LEU A 72 -7.16 5.09 -2.06
CA LEU A 72 -6.71 4.95 -0.68
C LEU A 72 -7.93 4.87 0.24
N GLY A 73 -7.99 3.83 1.04
CA GLY A 73 -8.95 3.68 2.13
C GLY A 73 -8.26 3.77 3.48
N VAL A 74 -8.99 3.57 4.56
CA VAL A 74 -8.44 3.59 5.93
C VAL A 74 -9.08 2.47 6.76
N THR A 75 -8.35 1.95 7.74
CA THR A 75 -8.91 1.01 8.72
C THR A 75 -9.89 1.71 9.66
N GLU A 76 -10.87 0.98 10.15
CA GLU A 76 -11.70 1.46 11.24
C GLU A 76 -10.88 1.53 12.54
N GLU A 77 -10.01 0.56 12.73
CA GLU A 77 -9.19 0.41 13.92
C GLU A 77 -8.04 1.44 13.95
N PHE A 78 -7.89 2.05 15.12
CA PHE A 78 -6.66 2.73 15.53
C PHE A 78 -5.75 1.69 16.18
N ILE A 79 -4.48 1.66 15.80
CA ILE A 79 -3.53 0.62 16.21
C ILE A 79 -2.32 1.30 16.86
N HIS A 80 -1.89 0.77 17.99
CA HIS A 80 -0.62 1.11 18.63
C HIS A 80 0.25 -0.15 18.71
N VAL A 81 1.26 -0.23 17.88
CA VAL A 81 2.19 -1.38 17.85
C VAL A 81 3.18 -1.26 19.00
N PRO A 82 3.21 -2.23 19.94
CA PRO A 82 4.21 -2.26 21.00
C PRO A 82 5.65 -2.29 20.45
N ASP A 83 6.60 -1.80 21.23
CA ASP A 83 8.01 -1.68 20.82
C ASP A 83 8.75 -3.00 20.62
N ASN A 84 8.20 -4.10 21.09
CA ASN A 84 8.72 -5.46 20.91
C ASN A 84 8.00 -6.28 19.83
N LEU A 85 7.01 -5.67 19.16
CA LEU A 85 6.25 -6.31 18.09
C LEU A 85 6.41 -5.53 16.77
N THR A 86 6.23 -6.25 15.68
CA THR A 86 5.95 -5.67 14.38
C THR A 86 4.69 -6.32 13.83
N VAL A 87 4.01 -5.68 12.88
CA VAL A 87 2.75 -6.14 12.33
C VAL A 87 2.84 -6.23 10.82
N MET A 88 2.29 -7.31 10.26
CA MET A 88 2.10 -7.46 8.82
C MET A 88 0.62 -7.33 8.50
N LEU A 89 0.29 -6.38 7.63
CA LEU A 89 -1.03 -6.26 7.02
C LEU A 89 -1.14 -7.30 5.90
N ALA A 90 -2.19 -8.09 5.92
CA ALA A 90 -2.48 -9.07 4.88
C ALA A 90 -3.95 -8.97 4.43
N GLY A 91 -4.22 -9.32 3.17
CA GLY A 91 -5.58 -9.37 2.65
C GLY A 91 -6.35 -10.60 3.15
N LYS A 92 -7.67 -10.58 3.00
CA LYS A 92 -8.54 -11.74 3.24
C LYS A 92 -8.63 -12.59 1.98
N SER A 93 -8.46 -13.90 2.15
CA SER A 93 -8.39 -14.85 1.02
C SER A 93 -9.63 -14.80 0.11
N THR A 94 -10.82 -14.58 0.65
CA THR A 94 -12.06 -14.46 -0.13
C THR A 94 -12.03 -13.24 -1.03
N LEU A 95 -11.67 -12.07 -0.48
CA LEU A 95 -11.59 -10.81 -1.23
C LEU A 95 -10.47 -10.85 -2.28
N ALA A 96 -9.32 -11.43 -1.92
CA ALA A 96 -8.22 -11.62 -2.85
C ALA A 96 -8.61 -12.50 -4.07
N ARG A 97 -9.43 -13.55 -3.86
CA ARG A 97 -9.97 -14.37 -4.95
C ARG A 97 -10.99 -13.62 -5.83
N MET A 98 -11.59 -12.56 -5.31
CA MET A 98 -12.44 -11.64 -6.11
C MET A 98 -11.62 -10.58 -6.85
N GLY A 99 -10.29 -10.57 -6.70
CA GLY A 99 -9.41 -9.60 -7.32
C GLY A 99 -9.13 -8.34 -6.48
N LEU A 100 -9.62 -8.28 -5.23
CA LEU A 100 -9.37 -7.15 -4.36
C LEU A 100 -7.99 -7.26 -3.71
N GLN A 101 -7.17 -6.23 -3.88
CA GLN A 101 -5.90 -6.01 -3.18
C GLN A 101 -6.06 -4.82 -2.22
N ILE A 102 -5.48 -4.90 -1.02
CA ILE A 102 -5.64 -3.87 0.02
C ILE A 102 -4.33 -3.17 0.41
N HIS A 103 -3.21 -3.65 -0.07
CA HIS A 103 -1.91 -2.99 -0.05
C HIS A 103 -1.12 -3.43 -1.29
N ILE A 104 -0.36 -2.53 -1.89
CA ILE A 104 0.43 -2.88 -3.09
C ILE A 104 1.70 -3.62 -2.67
N THR A 105 2.55 -2.98 -1.87
CA THR A 105 3.81 -3.59 -1.37
C THR A 105 4.15 -3.21 0.06
N ALA A 106 3.44 -2.26 0.68
CA ALA A 106 3.78 -1.66 1.96
C ALA A 106 2.94 -2.23 3.11
N GLY A 107 2.88 -3.56 3.22
CA GLY A 107 2.12 -4.25 4.27
C GLY A 107 2.82 -4.34 5.64
N TRP A 108 3.99 -3.72 5.83
CA TRP A 108 4.77 -3.80 7.05
C TRP A 108 4.52 -2.61 7.97
N VAL A 109 4.23 -2.87 9.25
CA VAL A 109 3.99 -1.83 10.26
C VAL A 109 5.01 -1.97 11.36
N ASP A 110 5.83 -0.94 11.52
CA ASP A 110 6.98 -0.93 12.43
C ASP A 110 6.59 -0.85 13.91
N PRO A 111 7.48 -1.33 14.82
CA PRO A 111 7.36 -1.13 16.25
C PRO A 111 7.20 0.35 16.61
N GLY A 112 6.26 0.66 17.51
CA GLY A 112 5.99 2.04 17.94
C GLY A 112 5.08 2.83 17.00
N TYR A 113 4.66 2.29 15.86
CA TYR A 113 3.63 2.93 15.03
C TYR A 113 2.33 3.10 15.83
N ARG A 114 1.71 4.26 15.66
CA ARG A 114 0.42 4.58 16.24
C ARG A 114 -0.44 5.32 15.23
N GLY A 115 -1.64 4.81 14.96
CA GLY A 115 -2.56 5.42 13.98
C GLY A 115 -3.51 4.43 13.33
N LYS A 116 -4.41 4.96 12.50
CA LYS A 116 -5.17 4.16 11.54
C LYS A 116 -4.30 3.85 10.33
N LEU A 117 -4.42 2.64 9.77
CA LEU A 117 -3.66 2.26 8.58
C LEU A 117 -4.35 2.78 7.32
N THR A 118 -3.60 3.43 6.46
CA THR A 118 -4.05 3.69 5.09
C THR A 118 -3.91 2.42 4.28
N LEU A 119 -4.97 2.06 3.56
CA LEU A 119 -5.06 0.89 2.69
C LEU A 119 -4.92 1.35 1.23
N GLU A 120 -4.06 0.69 0.48
CA GLU A 120 -3.82 0.91 -0.95
C GLU A 120 -4.69 -0.07 -1.74
N ILE A 121 -5.94 0.30 -1.99
CA ILE A 121 -6.97 -0.61 -2.49
C ILE A 121 -6.99 -0.60 -4.02
N VAL A 122 -6.92 -1.80 -4.62
CA VAL A 122 -6.98 -1.99 -6.08
C VAL A 122 -7.96 -3.10 -6.42
N ASN A 123 -8.78 -2.87 -7.44
CA ASN A 123 -9.62 -3.88 -8.04
C ASN A 123 -8.94 -4.46 -9.29
N ASN A 124 -8.37 -5.66 -9.18
CA ASN A 124 -7.72 -6.36 -10.29
C ASN A 124 -8.71 -7.26 -11.07
N SER A 125 -10.02 -7.17 -10.79
CA SER A 125 -11.04 -7.94 -11.52
C SER A 125 -11.65 -7.12 -12.66
N SER A 126 -12.44 -7.78 -13.49
CA SER A 126 -13.23 -7.15 -14.57
C SER A 126 -14.60 -6.64 -14.10
N ASN A 127 -14.97 -6.89 -12.83
CA ASN A 127 -16.26 -6.49 -12.25
C ASN A 127 -16.10 -5.29 -11.33
N ILE A 128 -17.17 -4.53 -11.14
CA ILE A 128 -17.24 -3.51 -10.08
C ILE A 128 -17.34 -4.24 -8.74
N LEU A 129 -16.46 -3.93 -7.81
CA LEU A 129 -16.49 -4.44 -6.45
C LEU A 129 -17.09 -3.40 -5.51
N GLN A 130 -18.22 -3.73 -4.90
CA GLN A 130 -18.87 -2.84 -3.94
C GLN A 130 -18.19 -2.97 -2.58
N LEU A 131 -17.54 -1.91 -2.12
CA LEU A 131 -16.94 -1.81 -0.79
C LEU A 131 -17.94 -1.20 0.19
N HIS A 132 -18.02 -1.77 1.38
CA HIS A 132 -18.89 -1.31 2.47
C HIS A 132 -18.03 -0.95 3.69
N PRO A 133 -18.08 0.28 4.22
CA PRO A 133 -17.51 0.58 5.53
C PRO A 133 -17.99 -0.40 6.58
N GLY A 134 -17.10 -0.82 7.46
CA GLY A 134 -17.35 -1.88 8.45
C GLY A 134 -17.15 -3.30 7.94
N MET A 135 -16.99 -3.55 6.62
CA MET A 135 -16.64 -4.88 6.13
C MET A 135 -15.24 -5.30 6.59
N LEU A 136 -15.05 -6.58 6.92
CA LEU A 136 -13.73 -7.11 7.22
C LEU A 136 -12.91 -7.19 5.92
N ILE A 137 -11.92 -6.30 5.79
CA ILE A 137 -11.19 -6.12 4.54
C ILE A 137 -9.80 -6.74 4.56
N GLY A 138 -9.18 -6.84 5.71
CA GLY A 138 -7.82 -7.35 5.90
C GLY A 138 -7.64 -8.04 7.23
N GLN A 139 -6.40 -8.39 7.54
CA GLN A 139 -6.01 -8.98 8.81
C GLN A 139 -4.61 -8.50 9.22
N LEU A 140 -4.40 -8.39 10.52
CA LEU A 140 -3.12 -8.05 11.14
C LEU A 140 -2.48 -9.32 11.71
N VAL A 141 -1.27 -9.63 11.25
CA VAL A 141 -0.42 -10.70 11.79
C VAL A 141 0.64 -10.04 12.67
N PHE A 142 0.68 -10.41 13.95
CA PHE A 142 1.62 -9.84 14.92
C PHE A 142 2.84 -10.76 15.06
N LEU A 143 4.02 -10.15 14.95
CA LEU A 143 5.30 -10.87 15.02
C LEU A 143 6.13 -10.33 16.18
N GLU A 144 6.52 -11.23 17.08
CA GLU A 144 7.42 -10.88 18.17
C GLU A 144 8.86 -10.80 17.67
N MET A 145 9.54 -9.71 18.05
CA MET A 145 10.95 -9.48 17.73
C MET A 145 11.84 -10.12 18.80
N LYS A 146 13.00 -10.68 18.41
CA LYS A 146 13.96 -11.24 19.36
C LYS A 146 14.47 -10.20 20.38
N LYS A 147 14.56 -8.95 19.96
CA LYS A 147 15.02 -7.80 20.75
C LYS A 147 14.26 -6.56 20.29
N LYS A 148 14.01 -5.65 21.21
CA LYS A 148 13.47 -4.33 20.85
C LYS A 148 14.46 -3.59 19.94
N PRO A 149 13.98 -2.83 18.95
CA PRO A 149 14.84 -1.99 18.14
C PRO A 149 15.45 -0.88 18.98
N ASP A 150 16.59 -0.35 18.58
CA ASP A 150 17.21 0.77 19.25
C ASP A 150 16.40 2.07 19.08
N GLN A 151 15.62 2.16 18.00
CA GLN A 151 14.67 3.25 17.74
C GLN A 151 13.35 2.68 17.24
N VAL A 152 12.25 3.19 17.78
CA VAL A 152 10.89 2.88 17.32
C VAL A 152 10.46 3.85 16.21
N TYR A 153 9.40 3.51 15.51
CA TYR A 153 8.86 4.34 14.44
C TYR A 153 8.50 5.75 14.95
N SER A 154 9.01 6.76 14.27
CA SER A 154 8.69 8.18 14.46
C SER A 154 8.54 8.90 13.10
N GLY A 155 8.05 8.18 12.10
CA GLY A 155 8.00 8.65 10.72
C GLY A 155 6.80 9.54 10.41
N LYS A 156 6.69 9.91 9.14
CA LYS A 156 5.75 10.90 8.59
C LYS A 156 4.25 10.51 8.70
N TYR A 157 3.94 9.25 9.01
CA TYR A 157 2.57 8.75 9.15
C TYR A 157 2.17 8.46 10.60
N GLN A 158 3.00 8.86 11.57
CA GLN A 158 2.66 8.70 12.99
C GLN A 158 1.40 9.50 13.35
N ASP A 159 0.58 8.93 14.25
CA ASP A 159 -0.66 9.52 14.75
C ASP A 159 -1.73 9.81 13.67
N SER A 160 -1.75 9.01 12.63
CA SER A 160 -2.76 9.11 11.57
C SER A 160 -4.15 8.77 12.09
N MET A 161 -5.09 9.72 12.03
CA MET A 161 -6.47 9.53 12.48
C MET A 161 -7.45 9.30 11.31
N SER A 162 -6.96 9.35 10.06
CA SER A 162 -7.76 9.19 8.85
C SER A 162 -6.88 8.67 7.72
N VAL A 163 -7.47 8.45 6.53
CA VAL A 163 -6.74 8.15 5.31
C VAL A 163 -5.76 9.29 4.97
N ILE A 164 -4.52 8.94 4.66
CA ILE A 164 -3.46 9.90 4.33
C ILE A 164 -2.87 9.54 2.97
N GLY A 165 -2.76 10.53 2.08
CA GLY A 165 -2.08 10.39 0.79
C GLY A 165 -0.56 10.29 0.91
N ALA A 166 0.07 9.98 -0.21
CA ALA A 166 1.52 9.91 -0.29
C ALA A 166 2.18 11.24 0.14
N ARG A 167 3.21 11.14 0.98
CA ARG A 167 4.04 12.26 1.43
C ARG A 167 5.42 12.13 0.82
N LYS A 168 6.05 13.27 0.52
CA LYS A 168 7.39 13.33 -0.08
C LYS A 168 8.38 12.45 0.68
N GLU A 169 9.21 11.73 -0.10
CA GLU A 169 10.31 10.96 0.47
C GLU A 169 11.53 11.85 0.77
N LYS A 170 12.37 11.39 1.71
CA LYS A 170 13.69 11.99 1.90
C LYS A 170 14.57 11.53 0.76
N LYS A 171 15.31 12.48 0.13
CA LYS A 171 16.31 12.12 -0.87
C LYS A 171 17.43 11.30 -0.21
N ALA A 172 17.69 10.11 -0.73
CA ALA A 172 18.81 9.29 -0.30
C ALA A 172 20.16 9.79 -0.88
N PHE A 173 20.11 10.58 -1.98
CA PHE A 173 21.29 11.11 -2.68
C PHE A 173 21.00 12.51 -3.26
N LYS A 174 22.05 13.26 -3.54
CA LYS A 174 21.95 14.58 -4.18
C LYS A 174 21.69 14.42 -5.68
N LYS A 175 20.93 15.31 -6.29
CA LYS A 175 20.61 15.30 -7.74
C LYS A 175 21.88 15.33 -8.62
N THR A 176 22.95 15.96 -8.15
CA THR A 176 24.28 15.98 -8.79
C THR A 176 24.91 14.61 -8.93
N ASP A 177 24.63 13.67 -8.03
CA ASP A 177 25.22 12.32 -8.07
C ASP A 177 24.59 11.48 -9.18
N ILE A 178 23.32 11.74 -9.52
CA ILE A 178 22.61 11.07 -10.62
C ILE A 178 23.09 11.56 -11.98
N GLU A 179 23.29 12.86 -12.15
CA GLU A 179 23.75 13.44 -13.42
C GLU A 179 25.16 12.98 -13.77
N MET A 180 26.06 12.81 -12.79
CA MET A 180 27.41 12.27 -13.01
C MET A 180 27.36 10.81 -13.45
N THR A 181 26.55 9.97 -12.77
CA THR A 181 26.43 8.53 -13.11
C THR A 181 25.82 8.31 -14.50
N ILE A 182 24.87 9.13 -14.93
CA ILE A 182 24.27 9.04 -16.28
C ILE A 182 25.29 9.44 -17.34
N ASN A 183 26.08 10.48 -17.11
CA ASN A 183 27.11 10.93 -18.05
C ASN A 183 28.26 9.93 -18.18
N GLU A 184 28.69 9.29 -17.09
CA GLU A 184 29.70 8.24 -17.12
C GLU A 184 29.21 6.99 -17.86
N ASN A 185 27.96 6.57 -17.67
CA ASN A 185 27.36 5.44 -18.37
C ASN A 185 27.07 5.74 -19.86
N ALA A 186 26.73 6.98 -20.20
CA ALA A 186 26.54 7.41 -21.59
C ALA A 186 27.90 7.40 -22.36
N ALA A 187 28.98 7.84 -21.73
CA ALA A 187 30.29 7.81 -22.31
C ALA A 187 30.87 6.39 -22.47
N ALA A 188 30.46 5.44 -21.64
CA ALA A 188 30.86 4.04 -21.73
C ALA A 188 30.10 3.21 -22.78
N ASN A 189 28.97 3.71 -23.29
CA ASN A 189 28.07 2.99 -24.21
C ASN A 189 28.11 3.52 -25.66
N ASP A 190 29.10 4.28 -26.05
CA ASP A 190 29.27 4.75 -27.45
C ASP A 190 29.91 3.68 -28.38
N GLY A 191 29.69 2.41 -28.05
CA GLY A 191 29.99 1.22 -28.87
C GLY A 191 28.74 0.73 -29.56
N GLY A 192 28.41 1.30 -30.71
CA GLY A 192 27.58 0.86 -31.82
C GLY A 192 26.45 -0.16 -31.54
N PHE A 193 25.24 0.33 -31.37
CA PHE A 193 24.03 -0.44 -31.67
C PHE A 193 23.38 0.14 -32.93
N ASP A 194 23.89 -0.32 -34.07
CA ASP A 194 23.29 -0.09 -35.39
C ASP A 194 21.91 -0.78 -35.38
N ARG A 195 20.84 0.01 -35.25
CA ARG A 195 19.47 -0.46 -35.51
C ARG A 195 19.20 -0.22 -37.00
N ASP A 196 19.56 -1.19 -37.81
CA ASP A 196 18.98 -1.33 -39.15
C ASP A 196 17.47 -1.60 -38.99
N VAL A 197 16.67 -0.54 -39.00
CA VAL A 197 15.20 -0.66 -39.16
C VAL A 197 14.94 -0.78 -40.65
N GLY A 198 15.02 -2.02 -41.16
CA GLY A 198 14.55 -2.34 -42.48
C GLY A 198 13.08 -1.94 -42.66
N SER A 199 12.88 -0.93 -43.50
CA SER A 199 11.60 -0.57 -44.07
C SER A 199 11.16 -1.67 -45.03
N ASP A 200 10.27 -2.58 -44.60
CA ASP A 200 9.42 -3.35 -45.51
C ASP A 200 8.18 -3.87 -44.77
N CYS A 201 7.15 -3.07 -44.75
CA CYS A 201 5.78 -3.52 -44.56
C CYS A 201 4.92 -2.93 -45.69
N ASN A 202 5.03 -3.54 -46.89
CA ASN A 202 4.03 -3.35 -47.91
C ASN A 202 3.40 -4.74 -48.21
N SER A 203 2.08 -4.81 -48.11
CA SER A 203 1.19 -5.94 -48.42
C SER A 203 0.71 -6.83 -47.26
N GLY A 204 -0.47 -6.54 -46.80
CA GLY A 204 -1.63 -7.46 -46.57
C GLY A 204 -1.43 -8.68 -45.67
N ALA A 205 -2.24 -8.71 -44.60
CA ALA A 205 -2.59 -9.86 -43.77
C ALA A 205 -1.69 -10.15 -42.54
N CYS A 206 -2.08 -9.59 -41.40
CA CYS A 206 -1.75 -10.15 -40.09
C CYS A 206 -2.87 -11.11 -39.65
N PRO A 207 -2.61 -12.38 -39.33
CA PRO A 207 -3.59 -13.23 -38.67
C PRO A 207 -3.63 -12.97 -37.17
N VAL A 208 -4.85 -12.79 -36.66
CA VAL A 208 -5.20 -12.75 -35.24
C VAL A 208 -4.93 -14.13 -34.62
N ARG A 209 -4.18 -14.16 -33.53
CA ARG A 209 -4.30 -15.18 -32.48
C ARG A 209 -4.17 -14.51 -31.12
#